data_fbd40540c06ecd1491ee305b89cec365
#
_entry.id   fbd40540c06ecd1491ee305b89cec365
#
_cell.length_a   1.000
_cell.length_b   1.000
_cell.length_c   1.000
_cell.angle_alpha   90.00
_cell.angle_beta   90.00
_cell.angle_gamma   90.00
#
_symmetry.space_group_name_H-M   'P 1'
#
loop_
_entity.id
_entity.type
_entity.pdbx_description
1 polymer ?
#
loop_
_entity_poly.entity_id
_entity_poly.type
_entity_poly.pdbx_seq_one_letter_code
_entity_poly.pdbx_strand_id
1 'polypeptide(L)'
;MLFRSAKELSGGNQQKVCLAKAFALEPKFLFVSEPTRGIDVGAKALVLEALKRFNRESGVTIVMISSELEELRQICDRIAIVSGGRIAGILPATDSSEDFGALMVSQVV
;
A
#
# COMPACT_ATOMS: atom_id res chain seq x y z
N MET A 1 26.33 2.37 4.49
CA MET A 1 26.25 1.13 5.29
C MET A 1 24.90 0.44 5.17
N LEU A 2 23.79 1.12 5.41
CA LEU A 2 22.46 0.52 5.28
C LEU A 2 22.15 0.00 3.86
N PHE A 3 22.62 0.68 2.83
CA PHE A 3 22.40 0.25 1.45
C PHE A 3 23.08 -1.08 1.12
N ARG A 4 24.25 -1.29 1.65
CA ARG A 4 24.99 -2.53 1.41
C ARG A 4 24.30 -3.71 2.07
N SER A 5 23.83 -3.52 3.29
CA SER A 5 23.07 -4.53 4.02
C SER A 5 21.74 -4.83 3.32
N ALA A 6 21.07 -3.81 2.79
CA ALA A 6 19.79 -3.98 2.12
C ALA A 6 19.90 -4.87 0.88
N LYS A 7 21.01 -4.81 0.14
CA LYS A 7 21.20 -5.66 -1.04
C LYS A 7 21.35 -7.14 -0.69
N GLU A 8 21.79 -7.45 0.51
CA GLU A 8 21.99 -8.81 0.98
C GLU A 8 20.77 -9.38 1.67
N LEU A 9 19.78 -8.54 1.99
CA LEU A 9 18.57 -8.95 2.67
C LEU A 9 17.52 -9.49 1.68
N SER A 10 16.54 -10.24 2.22
CA SER A 10 15.40 -10.68 1.44
C SER A 10 14.60 -9.48 0.93
N GLY A 11 13.76 -9.70 -0.10
CA GLY A 11 12.91 -8.64 -0.66
C GLY A 11 12.06 -7.95 0.39
N GLY A 12 11.49 -8.71 1.35
CA GLY A 12 10.68 -8.15 2.43
C GLY A 12 11.48 -7.25 3.37
N ASN A 13 12.70 -7.67 3.70
CA ASN A 13 13.58 -6.86 4.55
C ASN A 13 14.05 -5.60 3.83
N GLN A 14 14.30 -5.67 2.52
CA GLN A 14 14.64 -4.50 1.72
C GLN A 14 13.51 -3.48 1.73
N GLN A 15 12.25 -3.92 1.60
CA GLN A 15 11.10 -3.03 1.68
C GLN A 15 11.01 -2.38 3.06
N LYS A 16 11.25 -3.12 4.13
CA LYS A 16 11.27 -2.55 5.49
C LYS A 16 12.33 -1.48 5.64
N VAL A 17 13.51 -1.70 5.09
CA VAL A 17 14.59 -0.72 5.13
C VAL A 17 14.20 0.54 4.36
N CYS A 18 13.59 0.41 3.18
CA CYS A 18 13.13 1.53 2.40
C CYS A 18 12.07 2.34 3.16
N LEU A 19 11.12 1.67 3.80
CA LEU A 19 10.10 2.32 4.62
C LEU A 19 10.71 3.03 5.82
N ALA A 20 11.64 2.39 6.51
CA ALA A 20 12.32 2.99 7.65
C ALA A 20 13.05 4.29 7.27
N LYS A 21 13.69 4.29 6.09
CA LYS A 21 14.34 5.50 5.57
C LYS A 21 13.34 6.60 5.27
N ALA A 22 12.23 6.26 4.65
CA ALA A 22 11.17 7.23 4.37
C ALA A 22 10.64 7.86 5.66
N PHE A 23 10.46 7.04 6.71
CA PHE A 23 9.94 7.52 7.99
C PHE A 23 10.96 8.30 8.80
N ALA A 24 12.25 8.02 8.63
CA ALA A 24 13.30 8.80 9.28
C ALA A 24 13.27 10.28 8.86
N LEU A 25 12.68 10.58 7.71
CA LEU A 25 12.49 11.95 7.25
C LEU A 25 11.28 12.65 7.90
N GLU A 26 10.52 11.94 8.73
CA GLU A 26 9.32 12.42 9.39
C GLU A 26 8.33 13.09 8.42
N PRO A 27 7.92 12.39 7.34
CA PRO A 27 7.02 12.98 6.36
C PRO A 27 5.62 13.14 6.93
N LYS A 28 4.90 14.14 6.47
CA LYS A 28 3.47 14.28 6.76
C LYS A 28 2.63 13.50 5.76
N PHE A 29 3.20 13.25 4.60
CA PHE A 29 2.53 12.60 3.48
C PHE A 29 3.49 11.63 2.81
N LEU A 30 3.03 10.43 2.52
CA LEU A 30 3.84 9.39 1.91
C LEU A 30 3.07 8.69 0.78
N PHE A 31 3.71 8.62 -0.39
CA PHE A 31 3.22 7.81 -1.49
C PHE A 31 4.00 6.51 -1.55
N VAL A 32 3.29 5.38 -1.59
CA VAL A 32 3.92 4.07 -1.77
C VAL A 32 3.23 3.35 -2.94
N SER A 33 4.03 2.83 -3.85
CA SER A 33 3.54 2.11 -5.02
C SER A 33 3.96 0.66 -4.96
N GLU A 34 2.99 -0.25 -5.02
CA GLU A 34 3.20 -1.70 -5.00
C GLU A 34 4.19 -2.14 -3.91
N PRO A 35 3.95 -1.77 -2.62
CA PRO A 35 4.95 -1.98 -1.57
C PRO A 35 5.22 -3.45 -1.23
N THR A 36 4.33 -4.36 -1.65
CA THR A 36 4.44 -5.79 -1.36
C THR A 36 4.79 -6.62 -2.58
N ARG A 37 5.09 -5.96 -3.71
CA ARG A 37 5.34 -6.66 -4.95
C ARG A 37 6.63 -7.48 -4.89
N GLY A 38 6.54 -8.75 -5.27
CA GLY A 38 7.71 -9.62 -5.36
C GLY A 38 8.23 -10.15 -4.04
N ILE A 39 7.49 -10.01 -2.94
CA ILE A 39 7.89 -10.53 -1.64
C ILE A 39 6.94 -11.64 -1.17
N ASP A 40 7.41 -12.47 -0.24
CA ASP A 40 6.61 -13.59 0.26
C ASP A 40 5.47 -13.15 1.19
N VAL A 41 4.54 -14.07 1.45
CA VAL A 41 3.32 -13.78 2.22
C VAL A 41 3.62 -13.24 3.62
N GLY A 42 4.61 -13.83 4.31
CA GLY A 42 4.96 -13.40 5.66
C GLY A 42 5.56 -11.99 5.66
N ALA A 43 6.42 -11.69 4.70
CA ALA A 43 7.02 -10.37 4.57
C ALA A 43 5.98 -9.33 4.15
N LYS A 44 5.00 -9.69 3.31
CA LYS A 44 3.89 -8.80 2.95
C LYS A 44 3.14 -8.31 4.19
N ALA A 45 2.81 -9.23 5.08
CA ALA A 45 2.09 -8.89 6.31
C ALA A 45 2.86 -7.88 7.15
N LEU A 46 4.18 -8.06 7.24
CA LEU A 46 5.03 -7.14 8.00
C LEU A 46 5.10 -5.75 7.39
N VAL A 47 5.18 -5.65 6.06
CA VAL A 47 5.19 -4.37 5.34
C VAL A 47 3.86 -3.64 5.52
N LEU A 48 2.75 -4.33 5.35
CA LEU A 48 1.42 -3.74 5.52
C LEU A 48 1.20 -3.28 6.96
N GLU A 49 1.62 -4.06 7.93
CA GLU A 49 1.53 -3.69 9.35
C GLU A 49 2.37 -2.44 9.65
N ALA A 50 3.57 -2.34 9.09
CA ALA A 50 4.42 -1.17 9.26
C ALA A 50 3.73 0.10 8.72
N LEU A 51 3.16 0.03 7.52
CA LEU A 51 2.44 1.16 6.92
C LEU A 51 1.25 1.59 7.79
N LYS A 52 0.49 0.62 8.27
CA LYS A 52 -0.66 0.89 9.14
C LYS A 52 -0.23 1.59 10.43
N ARG A 53 0.82 1.12 11.07
CA ARG A 53 1.33 1.70 12.30
C ARG A 53 1.82 3.13 12.10
N PHE A 54 2.51 3.41 11.01
CA PHE A 54 2.96 4.77 10.72
C PHE A 54 1.79 5.73 10.56
N ASN A 55 0.75 5.31 9.88
CA ASN A 55 -0.46 6.12 9.78
C ASN A 55 -1.11 6.32 11.15
N ARG A 56 -1.31 5.25 11.92
CA ARG A 56 -2.04 5.30 13.19
C ARG A 56 -1.24 5.96 14.31
N GLU A 57 0.05 5.65 14.41
CA GLU A 57 0.88 6.13 15.53
C GLU A 57 1.56 7.45 15.25
N SER A 58 1.99 7.69 14.01
CA SER A 58 2.75 8.89 13.65
C SER A 58 1.95 9.93 12.88
N GLY A 59 0.69 9.64 12.57
CA GLY A 59 -0.18 10.59 11.88
C GLY A 59 0.20 10.86 10.42
N VAL A 60 1.00 10.00 9.82
CA VAL A 60 1.41 10.14 8.41
C VAL A 60 0.23 9.80 7.50
N THR A 61 -0.12 10.69 6.59
CA THR A 61 -1.10 10.37 5.55
C THR A 61 -0.43 9.54 4.48
N ILE A 62 -0.96 8.36 4.21
CA ILE A 62 -0.37 7.44 3.23
C ILE A 62 -1.32 7.24 2.05
N VAL A 63 -0.80 7.43 0.83
CA VAL A 63 -1.48 7.04 -0.38
C VAL A 63 -0.75 5.81 -0.92
N MET A 64 -1.44 4.68 -0.93
CA MET A 64 -0.90 3.41 -1.39
C MET A 64 -1.50 3.04 -2.74
N ILE A 65 -0.64 2.71 -3.68
CA ILE A 65 -1.04 2.22 -5.00
C ILE A 65 -0.75 0.74 -5.05
N SER A 66 -1.74 -0.07 -5.40
CA SER A 66 -1.58 -1.51 -5.49
C SER A 66 -2.58 -2.10 -6.49
N SER A 67 -2.17 -3.15 -7.17
CA SER A 67 -3.06 -3.97 -7.99
C SER A 67 -3.80 -5.03 -7.16
N GLU A 68 -3.47 -5.16 -5.88
CA GLU A 68 -4.01 -6.16 -4.98
C GLU A 68 -5.09 -5.55 -4.09
N LEU A 69 -6.36 -5.68 -4.50
CA LEU A 69 -7.49 -5.11 -3.77
C LEU A 69 -7.56 -5.56 -2.32
N GLU A 70 -7.32 -6.85 -2.06
CA GLU A 70 -7.42 -7.39 -0.71
C GLU A 70 -6.41 -6.76 0.26
N GLU A 71 -5.23 -6.41 -0.23
CA GLU A 71 -4.24 -5.71 0.60
C GLU A 71 -4.72 -4.30 0.96
N LEU A 72 -5.27 -3.58 -0.01
CA LEU A 72 -5.83 -2.25 0.22
C LEU A 72 -6.98 -2.29 1.23
N ARG A 73 -7.84 -3.30 1.12
CA ARG A 73 -8.97 -3.47 2.05
C ARG A 73 -8.53 -3.73 3.49
N GLN A 74 -7.37 -4.33 3.67
CA GLN A 74 -6.86 -4.64 5.01
C GLN A 74 -6.36 -3.41 5.76
N ILE A 75 -5.77 -2.45 5.06
CA ILE A 75 -5.07 -1.35 5.73
C ILE A 75 -5.57 0.04 5.39
N CYS A 76 -6.26 0.23 4.28
CA CYS A 76 -6.72 1.55 3.86
C CYS A 76 -8.08 1.90 4.48
N ASP A 77 -8.31 3.19 4.67
CA ASP A 77 -9.62 3.69 5.11
C ASP A 77 -10.59 3.80 3.94
N ARG A 78 -10.09 4.25 2.79
CA ARG A 78 -10.85 4.39 1.56
C ARG A 78 -10.02 3.90 0.38
N ILE A 79 -10.70 3.42 -0.65
CA ILE A 79 -10.06 2.92 -1.85
C ILE A 79 -10.66 3.62 -3.07
N ALA A 80 -9.79 4.21 -3.89
CA ALA A 80 -10.17 4.79 -5.17
C ALA A 80 -9.89 3.78 -6.28
N ILE A 81 -10.87 3.56 -7.14
CA ILE A 81 -10.69 2.71 -8.32
C ILE A 81 -10.34 3.62 -9.49
N VAL A 82 -9.17 3.39 -10.09
CA VAL A 82 -8.69 4.14 -11.25
C VAL A 82 -8.77 3.27 -12.49
N SER A 83 -9.39 3.78 -13.54
CA SER A 83 -9.53 3.08 -14.80
C SER A 83 -9.58 4.07 -15.94
N GLY A 84 -8.85 3.79 -17.03
CA GLY A 84 -8.85 4.68 -18.20
C GLY A 84 -8.35 6.08 -17.89
N GLY A 85 -7.46 6.24 -16.93
CA GLY A 85 -6.92 7.54 -16.54
C GLY A 85 -7.86 8.37 -15.68
N ARG A 86 -8.94 7.78 -15.18
CA ARG A 86 -9.94 8.47 -14.36
C ARG A 86 -10.24 7.69 -13.09
N ILE A 87 -10.72 8.42 -12.08
CA ILE A 87 -11.23 7.79 -10.86
C ILE A 87 -12.68 7.35 -11.14
N ALA A 88 -12.88 6.02 -11.18
CA ALA A 88 -14.21 5.46 -11.39
C ALA A 88 -15.11 5.62 -10.16
N GLY A 89 -14.53 5.63 -8.99
CA GLY A 89 -15.26 5.82 -7.75
C GLY A 89 -14.34 5.66 -6.55
N ILE A 90 -14.79 6.12 -5.39
CA ILE A 90 -14.10 5.99 -4.12
C ILE A 90 -15.05 5.34 -3.14
N LEU A 91 -14.65 4.22 -2.56
CA LEU A 91 -15.46 3.46 -1.61
C LEU A 91 -14.72 3.27 -0.29
N PRO A 92 -15.44 3.17 0.84
CA PRO A 92 -14.82 2.73 2.09
C PRO A 92 -14.19 1.35 1.91
N ALA A 93 -13.08 1.10 2.57
CA ALA A 93 -12.40 -0.20 2.47
C ALA A 93 -13.27 -1.36 2.98
N THR A 94 -14.28 -1.06 3.78
CA THR A 94 -15.23 -2.04 4.32
C THR A 94 -16.38 -2.37 3.36
N ASP A 95 -16.45 -1.71 2.22
CA ASP A 95 -17.52 -1.97 1.25
C ASP A 95 -17.39 -3.36 0.64
N SER A 96 -18.45 -3.85 0.00
CA SER A 96 -18.48 -5.20 -0.54
C SER A 96 -17.54 -5.37 -1.73
N SER A 97 -17.06 -6.61 -1.92
CA SER A 97 -16.26 -6.94 -3.10
C SER A 97 -17.06 -6.76 -4.40
N GLU A 98 -18.38 -6.91 -4.32
CA GLU A 98 -19.26 -6.70 -5.48
C GLU A 98 -19.28 -5.25 -5.91
N ASP A 99 -19.30 -4.32 -4.97
CA ASP A 99 -19.29 -2.88 -5.27
C ASP A 99 -17.97 -2.47 -5.91
N PHE A 100 -16.83 -2.98 -5.41
CA PHE A 100 -15.54 -2.75 -6.04
C PHE A 100 -15.48 -3.35 -7.44
N GLY A 101 -16.00 -4.59 -7.58
CA GLY A 101 -16.05 -5.27 -8.87
C GLY A 101 -16.87 -4.50 -9.90
N ALA A 102 -18.00 -3.95 -9.49
CA ALA A 102 -18.86 -3.16 -10.35
C ALA A 102 -18.14 -1.91 -10.90
N LEU A 103 -17.39 -1.21 -10.05
CA LEU A 103 -16.60 -0.06 -10.48
C LEU A 103 -15.45 -0.45 -11.42
N MET A 104 -14.80 -1.58 -11.17
CA MET A 104 -13.71 -2.06 -12.00
C MET A 104 -14.20 -2.46 -13.40
N VAL A 105 -15.37 -3.09 -13.49
CA VAL A 105 -15.94 -3.58 -14.75
C VAL A 105 -16.61 -2.46 -15.55
N SER A 106 -17.26 -1.51 -14.90
CA SER A 106 -18.00 -0.44 -15.58
C SER A 106 -17.13 0.43 -16.49
N GLN A 107 -15.81 0.42 -16.30
CA GLN A 107 -14.87 1.21 -17.09
C GLN A 107 -14.33 0.48 -18.31
N VAL A 108 -14.67 -0.79 -18.49
CA VAL A 108 -14.19 -1.61 -19.61
C VAL A 108 -15.08 -1.44 -20.84
N VAL A 109 -16.27 -0.92 -20.68
CA VAL A 109 -17.26 -0.76 -21.76
C VAL A 109 -17.09 0.55 -22.50
#